data_017de076461063ce9ba2a9f9cbee5a28
#
_entry.id   017de076461063ce9ba2a9f9cbee5a28
#
_cell.length_a   1.000
_cell.length_b   1.000
_cell.length_c   1.000
_cell.angle_alpha   90.00
_cell.angle_beta   90.00
_cell.angle_gamma   90.00
#
_symmetry.space_group_name_H-M   'P 1'
#
loop_
_entity.id
_entity.type
_entity.pdbx_description
1 polymer ?
#
loop_
_entity_poly.entity_id
_entity_poly.type
_entity_poly.pdbx_seq_one_letter_code
_entity_poly.pdbx_strand_id
1 'polypeptide(L)'
;MKNREAALGASYGGYMANWILGHTDRFKCIVSHDGTFNTESAYGTTEELWFVNWEFKGPPWKKRELYRKFSPHLFADKFKTPTLVIHGQNDYRLDVSQGFDLFTTLQALKVPSKMLYFPDEGHWVLKPQNSRLWYKTVNDWVDQWCRK
;
A
#
# COMPACT_ATOMS: atom_id res chain seq x y z
N MET A 1 -27.88 2.90 4.93
CA MET A 1 -26.68 2.11 4.47
C MET A 1 -25.36 2.89 4.63
N LYS A 2 -25.25 3.74 5.65
CA LYS A 2 -23.98 4.39 6.03
C LYS A 2 -23.07 3.36 6.69
N ASN A 3 -21.79 3.31 6.30
CA ASN A 3 -20.70 2.51 6.87
C ASN A 3 -20.42 1.12 6.25
N ARG A 4 -20.58 0.94 4.94
CA ARG A 4 -20.16 -0.27 4.22
C ARG A 4 -19.23 0.09 3.06
N GLU A 5 -18.22 0.91 3.34
CA GLU A 5 -17.30 1.40 2.33
C GLU A 5 -15.92 0.79 2.53
N ALA A 6 -15.29 0.35 1.45
CA ALA A 6 -13.90 -0.05 1.39
C ALA A 6 -13.14 0.90 0.47
N ALA A 7 -11.85 1.13 0.76
CA ALA A 7 -10.95 1.82 -0.16
C ALA A 7 -9.96 0.83 -0.75
N LEU A 8 -9.85 0.80 -2.07
CA LEU A 8 -8.94 -0.07 -2.80
C LEU A 8 -8.09 0.78 -3.75
N GLY A 9 -6.82 0.49 -3.81
CA GLY A 9 -5.92 1.19 -4.72
C GLY A 9 -4.67 0.40 -5.04
N ALA A 10 -4.16 0.60 -6.27
CA ALA A 10 -2.91 0.01 -6.74
C ALA A 10 -1.97 1.12 -7.22
N SER A 11 -0.67 0.91 -7.10
CA SER A 11 0.36 1.86 -7.52
C SER A 11 0.22 3.20 -6.77
N TYR A 12 -0.01 4.32 -7.45
CA TYR A 12 -0.36 5.56 -6.79
C TYR A 12 -1.62 5.41 -5.91
N GLY A 13 -2.60 4.64 -6.37
CA GLY A 13 -3.79 4.31 -5.57
C GLY A 13 -3.44 3.49 -4.32
N GLY A 14 -2.43 2.64 -4.37
CA GLY A 14 -1.86 1.92 -3.22
C GLY A 14 -1.20 2.88 -2.23
N TYR A 15 -0.42 3.85 -2.72
CA TYR A 15 0.09 4.94 -1.89
C TYR A 15 -1.05 5.72 -1.23
N MET A 16 -2.10 6.06 -1.98
CA MET A 16 -3.26 6.77 -1.44
C MET A 16 -4.01 5.92 -0.41
N ALA A 17 -4.12 4.60 -0.63
CA ALA A 17 -4.66 3.66 0.36
C ALA A 17 -3.85 3.68 1.67
N ASN A 18 -2.52 3.71 1.58
CA ASN A 18 -1.63 3.82 2.73
C ASN A 18 -1.76 5.19 3.42
N TRP A 19 -1.93 6.25 2.64
CA TRP A 19 -2.12 7.61 3.16
C TRP A 19 -3.39 7.72 3.99
N ILE A 20 -4.52 7.23 3.46
CA ILE A 20 -5.81 7.32 4.16
C ILE A 20 -5.86 6.50 5.44
N LEU A 21 -5.04 5.44 5.60
CA LEU A 21 -4.91 4.71 6.86
C LEU A 21 -4.59 5.60 8.05
N GLY A 22 -3.76 6.63 7.85
CA GLY A 22 -3.37 7.57 8.88
C GLY A 22 -4.23 8.84 8.96
N HIS A 23 -5.23 9.00 8.08
CA HIS A 23 -5.94 10.27 7.92
C HIS A 23 -7.46 10.18 8.02
N THR A 24 -8.04 8.97 8.02
CA THR A 24 -9.49 8.81 8.16
C THR A 24 -9.87 7.40 8.63
N ASP A 25 -10.91 7.31 9.47
CA ASP A 25 -11.53 6.06 9.93
C ASP A 25 -12.82 5.74 9.15
N ARG A 26 -13.03 6.36 7.98
CA ARG A 26 -14.26 6.24 7.19
C ARG A 26 -14.50 4.82 6.69
N PHE A 27 -13.44 4.12 6.27
CA PHE A 27 -13.53 2.85 5.56
C PHE A 27 -13.52 1.66 6.53
N LYS A 28 -14.30 0.62 6.22
CA LYS A 28 -14.35 -0.64 6.98
C LYS A 28 -13.13 -1.53 6.75
N CYS A 29 -12.56 -1.45 5.56
CA CYS A 29 -11.30 -2.08 5.23
C CYS A 29 -10.60 -1.35 4.07
N ILE A 30 -9.33 -1.64 3.94
CA ILE A 30 -8.48 -1.09 2.88
C ILE A 30 -7.81 -2.26 2.15
N VAL A 31 -7.60 -2.09 0.84
CA VAL A 31 -6.73 -2.93 0.02
C VAL A 31 -5.66 -2.03 -0.58
N SER A 32 -4.42 -2.25 -0.17
CA SER A 32 -3.24 -1.58 -0.71
C SER A 32 -2.46 -2.56 -1.57
N HIS A 33 -2.41 -2.29 -2.87
CA HIS A 33 -1.64 -3.08 -3.82
C HIS A 33 -0.48 -2.24 -4.34
N ASP A 34 0.75 -2.78 -4.18
CA ASP A 34 2.01 -2.16 -4.63
C ASP A 34 2.10 -0.64 -4.38
N GLY A 35 1.72 -0.20 -3.20
CA GLY A 35 1.73 1.20 -2.82
C GLY A 35 3.00 1.60 -2.07
N THR A 36 3.50 2.82 -2.31
CA THR A 36 4.57 3.39 -1.49
C THR A 36 4.09 3.58 -0.04
N PHE A 37 4.92 3.16 0.91
CA PHE A 37 4.67 3.34 2.33
C PHE A 37 5.66 4.32 2.98
N ASN A 38 6.94 4.16 2.68
CA ASN A 38 8.01 5.07 3.10
C ASN A 38 8.63 5.73 1.87
N THR A 39 8.33 7.01 1.66
CA THR A 39 8.76 7.74 0.46
C THR A 39 10.27 7.94 0.38
N GLU A 40 10.98 8.02 1.53
CA GLU A 40 12.44 8.17 1.55
C GLU A 40 13.12 6.86 1.09
N SER A 41 12.72 5.71 1.62
CA SER A 41 13.30 4.42 1.23
C SER A 41 12.92 4.01 -0.19
N ALA A 42 11.69 4.30 -0.61
CA ALA A 42 11.21 4.02 -1.95
C ALA A 42 12.02 4.73 -3.05
N TYR A 43 12.58 5.90 -2.75
CA TYR A 43 13.44 6.62 -3.69
C TYR A 43 14.64 5.80 -4.14
N GLY A 44 15.26 5.06 -3.23
CA GLY A 44 16.47 4.28 -3.50
C GLY A 44 16.24 2.95 -4.23
N THR A 45 14.99 2.54 -4.39
CA THR A 45 14.62 1.21 -4.92
C THR A 45 13.73 1.26 -6.17
N THR A 46 13.34 2.44 -6.64
CA THR A 46 12.53 2.59 -7.84
C THR A 46 13.36 2.63 -9.12
N GLU A 47 12.86 2.05 -10.19
CA GLU A 47 13.37 2.22 -11.56
C GLU A 47 12.98 3.58 -12.17
N GLU A 48 12.04 4.31 -11.56
CA GLU A 48 11.45 5.55 -12.10
C GLU A 48 11.88 6.81 -11.31
N LEU A 49 13.17 7.02 -11.09
CA LEU A 49 13.69 8.19 -10.36
C LEU A 49 13.25 9.54 -10.94
N TRP A 50 13.03 9.61 -12.26
CA TRP A 50 12.54 10.83 -12.93
C TRP A 50 11.19 11.27 -12.36
N PHE A 51 10.29 10.31 -12.11
CA PHE A 51 8.95 10.56 -11.58
C PHE A 51 9.03 11.13 -10.16
N VAL A 52 9.78 10.46 -9.30
CA VAL A 52 9.93 10.87 -7.89
C VAL A 52 10.62 12.23 -7.78
N ASN A 53 11.66 12.47 -8.58
CA ASN A 53 12.34 13.76 -8.62
C ASN A 53 11.43 14.90 -9.10
N TRP A 54 10.55 14.61 -10.05
CA TRP A 54 9.57 15.58 -10.53
C TRP A 54 8.51 15.90 -9.45
N GLU A 55 7.95 14.87 -8.84
CA GLU A 55 6.89 14.97 -7.83
C GLU A 55 7.38 15.71 -6.57
N PHE A 56 8.52 15.30 -6.02
CA PHE A 56 9.08 15.86 -4.79
C PHE A 56 10.09 17.00 -5.03
N LYS A 57 10.25 17.48 -6.27
CA LYS A 57 11.18 18.58 -6.64
C LYS A 57 12.64 18.26 -6.33
N GLY A 58 13.03 16.99 -6.34
CA GLY A 58 14.39 16.51 -6.14
C GLY A 58 14.51 15.36 -5.12
N PRO A 59 15.73 14.89 -4.84
CA PRO A 59 15.97 13.73 -3.99
C PRO A 59 15.73 14.00 -2.49
N PRO A 60 15.53 12.93 -1.68
CA PRO A 60 15.18 13.05 -0.26
C PRO A 60 16.17 13.89 0.56
N TRP A 61 17.48 13.76 0.31
CA TRP A 61 18.51 14.52 1.03
C TRP A 61 18.48 16.04 0.76
N LYS A 62 17.80 16.49 -0.32
CA LYS A 62 17.58 17.91 -0.65
C LYS A 62 16.18 18.38 -0.29
N LYS A 63 15.21 17.46 -0.20
CA LYS A 63 13.78 17.76 -0.03
C LYS A 63 13.15 16.99 1.14
N ARG A 64 13.93 16.72 2.17
CA ARG A 64 13.56 15.86 3.31
C ARG A 64 12.19 16.19 3.91
N GLU A 65 11.89 17.45 4.13
CA GLU A 65 10.61 17.87 4.72
C GLU A 65 9.42 17.49 3.83
N LEU A 66 9.57 17.61 2.49
CA LEU A 66 8.52 17.28 1.56
C LEU A 66 8.25 15.76 1.54
N TYR A 67 9.33 14.95 1.50
CA TYR A 67 9.21 13.50 1.61
C TYR A 67 8.51 13.09 2.91
N ARG A 68 8.92 13.63 4.03
CA ARG A 68 8.32 13.33 5.35
C ARG A 68 6.86 13.77 5.42
N LYS A 69 6.55 14.95 4.90
CA LYS A 69 5.18 15.47 4.91
C LYS A 69 4.19 14.51 4.27
N PHE A 70 4.60 13.81 3.21
CA PHE A 70 3.73 12.94 2.42
C PHE A 70 4.07 11.45 2.55
N SER A 71 4.80 11.05 3.59
CA SER A 71 5.19 9.66 3.81
C SER A 71 4.23 8.95 4.77
N PRO A 72 3.42 7.96 4.29
CA PRO A 72 2.40 7.31 5.10
C PRO A 72 2.92 6.70 6.42
N HIS A 73 4.14 6.13 6.41
CA HIS A 73 4.71 5.45 7.57
C HIS A 73 4.83 6.35 8.81
N LEU A 74 4.95 7.66 8.62
CA LEU A 74 5.05 8.63 9.73
C LEU A 74 3.72 8.85 10.46
N PHE A 75 2.63 8.30 9.98
CA PHE A 75 1.29 8.37 10.57
C PHE A 75 0.80 7.01 11.05
N ALA A 76 1.70 6.04 11.20
CA ALA A 76 1.36 4.66 11.53
C ALA A 76 0.70 4.52 12.90
N ASP A 77 1.01 5.38 13.85
CA ASP A 77 0.38 5.46 15.17
C ASP A 77 -1.16 5.63 15.12
N LYS A 78 -1.68 6.09 13.98
CA LYS A 78 -3.12 6.28 13.76
C LYS A 78 -3.81 5.13 13.05
N PHE A 79 -3.07 4.12 12.62
CA PHE A 79 -3.63 3.01 11.83
C PHE A 79 -4.54 2.13 12.68
N LYS A 80 -5.77 1.92 12.20
CA LYS A 80 -6.80 1.09 12.86
C LYS A 80 -7.59 0.24 11.88
N THR A 81 -7.66 0.66 10.62
CA THR A 81 -8.52 0.06 9.61
C THR A 81 -7.93 -1.27 9.12
N PRO A 82 -8.71 -2.38 9.15
CA PRO A 82 -8.28 -3.66 8.61
C PRO A 82 -7.75 -3.54 7.18
N THR A 83 -6.55 -4.08 6.90
CA THR A 83 -5.85 -3.85 5.64
C THR A 83 -5.35 -5.13 4.99
N LEU A 84 -5.70 -5.33 3.72
CA LEU A 84 -5.08 -6.31 2.83
C LEU A 84 -3.93 -5.63 2.08
N VAL A 85 -2.73 -6.17 2.23
CA VAL A 85 -1.53 -5.74 1.50
C VAL A 85 -1.27 -6.72 0.36
N ILE A 86 -1.06 -6.23 -0.85
CA ILE A 86 -0.76 -7.05 -2.03
C ILE A 86 0.52 -6.54 -2.68
N HIS A 87 1.45 -7.44 -3.03
CA HIS A 87 2.70 -7.04 -3.70
C HIS A 87 3.33 -8.19 -4.48
N GLY A 88 3.91 -7.86 -5.64
CA GLY A 88 4.71 -8.76 -6.46
C GLY A 88 6.21 -8.65 -6.10
N GLN A 89 6.92 -9.78 -6.06
CA GLN A 89 8.37 -9.83 -5.76
C GLN A 89 9.20 -9.04 -6.76
N ASN A 90 8.81 -9.09 -8.04
CA ASN A 90 9.57 -8.50 -9.13
C ASN A 90 9.06 -7.09 -9.49
N ASP A 91 8.49 -6.39 -8.54
CA ASP A 91 8.11 -5.00 -8.69
C ASP A 91 9.33 -4.09 -8.49
N TYR A 92 9.85 -3.56 -9.59
CA TYR A 92 10.99 -2.63 -9.59
C TYR A 92 10.54 -1.16 -9.69
N ARG A 93 9.26 -0.94 -9.86
CA ARG A 93 8.64 0.39 -9.89
C ARG A 93 8.35 0.90 -8.49
N LEU A 94 7.65 0.08 -7.72
CA LEU A 94 7.43 0.26 -6.28
C LEU A 94 7.87 -1.02 -5.57
N ASP A 95 9.09 -1.02 -5.07
CA ASP A 95 9.75 -2.21 -4.55
C ASP A 95 8.95 -2.93 -3.47
N VAL A 96 9.01 -4.25 -3.48
CA VAL A 96 8.25 -5.12 -2.56
C VAL A 96 8.51 -4.84 -1.09
N SER A 97 9.64 -4.24 -0.75
CA SER A 97 9.95 -3.83 0.63
C SER A 97 8.92 -2.86 1.19
N GLN A 98 8.28 -2.05 0.33
CA GLN A 98 7.20 -1.15 0.74
C GLN A 98 5.98 -1.92 1.28
N GLY A 99 5.64 -3.03 0.64
CA GLY A 99 4.58 -3.93 1.11
C GLY A 99 4.95 -4.66 2.40
N PHE A 100 6.19 -5.14 2.51
CA PHE A 100 6.66 -5.79 3.75
C PHE A 100 6.71 -4.82 4.93
N ASP A 101 7.19 -3.59 4.72
CA ASP A 101 7.24 -2.56 5.75
C ASP A 101 5.83 -2.21 6.26
N LEU A 102 4.88 -1.98 5.34
CA LEU A 102 3.47 -1.75 5.70
C LEU A 102 2.88 -2.94 6.47
N PHE A 103 3.05 -4.16 5.97
CA PHE A 103 2.48 -5.35 6.61
C PHE A 103 3.06 -5.58 8.01
N THR A 104 4.38 -5.47 8.14
CA THR A 104 5.07 -5.59 9.44
C THR A 104 4.57 -4.54 10.43
N THR A 105 4.43 -3.30 9.97
CA THR A 105 3.89 -2.19 10.79
C THR A 105 2.47 -2.49 11.27
N LEU A 106 1.58 -2.93 10.38
CA LEU A 106 0.20 -3.29 10.74
C LEU A 106 0.15 -4.42 11.76
N GLN A 107 1.00 -5.46 11.60
CA GLN A 107 1.09 -6.58 12.55
C GLN A 107 1.63 -6.12 13.91
N ALA A 108 2.65 -5.28 13.94
CA ALA A 108 3.20 -4.72 15.19
C ALA A 108 2.16 -3.90 15.95
N LEU A 109 1.31 -3.17 15.24
CA LEU A 109 0.20 -2.39 15.79
C LEU A 109 -1.03 -3.24 16.15
N LYS A 110 -1.02 -4.55 15.88
CA LYS A 110 -2.16 -5.47 16.05
C LYS A 110 -3.38 -5.04 15.23
N VAL A 111 -3.18 -4.34 14.13
CA VAL A 111 -4.23 -4.04 13.17
C VAL A 111 -4.54 -5.29 12.36
N PRO A 112 -5.81 -5.73 12.25
CA PRO A 112 -6.16 -6.88 11.42
C PRO A 112 -5.62 -6.71 10.02
N SER A 113 -4.71 -7.60 9.60
CA SER A 113 -4.10 -7.50 8.28
C SER A 113 -3.75 -8.86 7.69
N LYS A 114 -3.71 -8.89 6.37
CA LYS A 114 -3.33 -10.04 5.57
C LYS A 114 -2.41 -9.57 4.46
N MET A 115 -1.42 -10.39 4.10
CA MET A 115 -0.58 -10.14 2.93
C MET A 115 -0.82 -11.20 1.87
N LEU A 116 -1.05 -10.74 0.63
CA LEU A 116 -1.05 -11.55 -0.58
C LEU A 116 0.22 -11.22 -1.36
N TYR A 117 1.18 -12.12 -1.30
CA TYR A 117 2.48 -11.97 -1.93
C TYR A 117 2.59 -12.89 -3.15
N PHE A 118 3.05 -12.32 -4.28
CA PHE A 118 3.28 -13.04 -5.51
C PHE A 118 4.78 -13.12 -5.83
N PRO A 119 5.42 -14.28 -5.68
CA PRO A 119 6.86 -14.41 -5.90
C PRO A 119 7.27 -14.30 -7.38
N ASP A 120 6.31 -14.39 -8.29
CA ASP A 120 6.50 -14.49 -9.72
C ASP A 120 5.79 -13.41 -10.54
N GLU A 121 5.27 -12.36 -9.88
CA GLU A 121 4.68 -11.17 -10.51
C GLU A 121 5.53 -9.92 -10.27
N GLY A 122 5.38 -8.95 -11.16
CA GLY A 122 5.95 -7.62 -11.04
C GLY A 122 4.93 -6.60 -10.53
N HIS A 123 4.96 -5.38 -11.11
CA HIS A 123 4.01 -4.32 -10.79
C HIS A 123 2.57 -4.67 -11.17
N TRP A 124 2.39 -5.56 -12.14
CA TRP A 124 1.09 -6.05 -12.62
C TRP A 124 0.93 -7.54 -12.28
N VAL A 125 -0.26 -7.95 -11.86
CA VAL A 125 -0.62 -9.36 -11.69
C VAL A 125 -1.19 -9.86 -13.01
N LEU A 126 -0.33 -10.48 -13.83
CA LEU A 126 -0.65 -10.82 -15.23
C LEU A 126 -0.95 -12.30 -15.45
N LYS A 127 -0.39 -13.19 -14.63
CA LYS A 127 -0.60 -14.63 -14.78
C LYS A 127 -2.04 -14.99 -14.41
N PRO A 128 -2.76 -15.76 -15.24
CA PRO A 128 -4.19 -16.03 -15.03
C PRO A 128 -4.53 -16.65 -13.67
N GLN A 129 -3.70 -17.58 -13.18
CA GLN A 129 -3.89 -18.21 -11.86
C GLN A 129 -3.72 -17.20 -10.71
N ASN A 130 -2.73 -16.30 -10.82
CA ASN A 130 -2.47 -15.26 -9.84
C ASN A 130 -3.58 -14.21 -9.85
N SER A 131 -4.05 -13.84 -11.03
CA SER A 131 -5.16 -12.92 -11.22
C SER A 131 -6.45 -13.44 -10.57
N ARG A 132 -6.77 -14.73 -10.76
CA ARG A 132 -7.92 -15.38 -10.10
C ARG A 132 -7.79 -15.34 -8.57
N LEU A 133 -6.59 -15.63 -8.06
CA LEU A 133 -6.31 -15.56 -6.62
C LEU A 133 -6.43 -14.14 -6.09
N TRP A 134 -5.96 -13.15 -6.84
CA TRP A 134 -6.09 -11.73 -6.53
C TRP A 134 -7.55 -11.34 -6.36
N TYR A 135 -8.38 -11.58 -7.38
CA TYR A 135 -9.82 -11.25 -7.34
C TYR A 135 -10.55 -11.96 -6.20
N LYS A 136 -10.27 -13.25 -6.01
CA LYS A 136 -10.88 -14.01 -4.91
C LYS A 136 -10.50 -13.41 -3.56
N THR A 137 -9.22 -13.16 -3.33
CA THR A 137 -8.73 -12.66 -2.03
C THR A 137 -9.25 -11.26 -1.73
N VAL A 138 -9.29 -10.37 -2.73
CA VAL A 138 -9.82 -9.02 -2.57
C VAL A 138 -11.31 -9.04 -2.26
N ASN A 139 -12.10 -9.80 -3.01
CA ASN A 139 -13.55 -9.92 -2.77
C ASN A 139 -13.84 -10.51 -1.39
N ASP A 140 -13.16 -11.61 -1.00
CA ASP A 140 -13.31 -12.23 0.32
C ASP A 140 -12.98 -11.23 1.44
N TRP A 141 -11.91 -10.41 1.27
CA TRP A 141 -11.53 -9.40 2.24
C TRP A 141 -12.59 -8.31 2.39
N VAL A 142 -13.05 -7.76 1.30
CA VAL A 142 -14.10 -6.72 1.29
C VAL A 142 -15.39 -7.26 1.90
N ASP A 143 -15.80 -8.46 1.53
CA ASP A 143 -16.99 -9.11 2.06
C ASP A 143 -16.90 -9.36 3.56
N GLN A 144 -15.75 -9.79 4.04
CA GLN A 144 -15.51 -10.03 5.48
C GLN A 144 -15.76 -8.78 6.33
N TRP A 145 -15.37 -7.61 5.85
CA TRP A 145 -15.42 -6.37 6.62
C TRP A 145 -16.61 -5.47 6.30
N CYS A 146 -17.14 -5.52 5.08
CA CYS A 146 -18.24 -4.65 4.65
C CYS A 146 -19.63 -5.28 4.76
N ARG A 147 -19.76 -6.61 4.90
CA ARG A 147 -21.05 -7.28 5.05
C ARG A 147 -21.54 -7.38 6.50
N LYS A 148 -20.69 -7.11 7.47
CA LYS A 148 -21.02 -7.14 8.91
C LYS A 148 -21.71 -5.87 9.38
#